data_96f353270479b317242ffc20dc2245e6
#
_entry.id   96f353270479b317242ffc20dc2245e6
#
_cell.length_a   1.000
_cell.length_b   1.000
_cell.length_c   1.000
_cell.angle_alpha   90.00
_cell.angle_beta   90.00
_cell.angle_gamma   90.00
#
_symmetry.space_group_name_H-M   'P 1'
#
loop_
_entity.id
_entity.type
_entity.pdbx_description
1 polymer ?
#
loop_
_entity_poly.entity_id
_entity_poly.type
_entity_poly.pdbx_seq_one_letter_code
_entity_poly.pdbx_strand_id
1 'polypeptide(L)'
;LIRHQMKWHNVAEFLPDVSGLTVCSRVPSTIRDQLNPLAQTMALRTAGVELRFRMQSDEVKLTLKLMKDEDIQLEARMIEVYYGCISEQEPYVWDGTSDEVVLTIRKPEEAFFSQMRAIADLENAAFRPELVRVLLPMGAKVAFVQIEGELSPPEPGDEPAERWLAYGSSITYGASATLQSSTYVNRTAAALKVDAINLGFPGSALLDEAMAMYIASRQDWNFATLELGINVIWDMEKQAFVPVETFKQKLDVFIPLIAKMQPNKPIYCIDIFSTRGDIEGSTLTSDYREAVRATVAELNLPHVIHLDGRALLPELSGLSRDLIHPSALGMALIAERLTAAIIADRAVRDGLVYASQSVVVT
;
A
#
# COMPACT_ATOMS: atom_id res chain seq x y z
N LEU A 1 2.07 13.26 -8.47
CA LEU A 1 2.00 14.13 -9.65
C LEU A 1 0.75 15.02 -9.60
N ILE A 2 0.84 16.26 -10.13
CA ILE A 2 -0.32 17.15 -10.28
C ILE A 2 -0.74 17.16 -11.74
N ARG A 3 -2.04 16.91 -11.99
CA ARG A 3 -2.67 16.98 -13.31
C ARG A 3 -4.14 17.36 -13.16
N HIS A 4 -4.68 18.21 -14.02
CA HIS A 4 -6.04 18.73 -13.95
C HIS A 4 -6.40 19.34 -12.58
N GLN A 5 -5.47 20.13 -11.99
CA GLN A 5 -5.60 20.74 -10.65
C GLN A 5 -5.80 19.71 -9.51
N MET A 6 -5.54 18.44 -9.75
CA MET A 6 -5.56 17.36 -8.74
C MET A 6 -4.17 16.78 -8.54
N LYS A 7 -3.86 16.42 -7.30
CA LYS A 7 -2.71 15.56 -6.99
C LYS A 7 -3.11 14.10 -7.17
N TRP A 8 -2.38 13.39 -8.01
CA TRP A 8 -2.45 11.95 -8.17
C TRP A 8 -1.40 11.34 -7.25
N HIS A 9 -1.87 10.93 -6.06
CA HIS A 9 -1.02 10.28 -5.07
C HIS A 9 -0.69 8.85 -5.51
N ASN A 10 0.50 8.37 -5.17
CA ASN A 10 1.03 7.05 -5.54
C ASN A 10 1.09 6.79 -7.06
N VAL A 11 1.18 7.84 -7.87
CA VAL A 11 1.37 7.78 -9.32
C VAL A 11 2.75 8.31 -9.67
N ALA A 12 3.54 7.50 -10.36
CA ALA A 12 4.87 7.86 -10.82
C ALA A 12 4.88 8.40 -12.26
N GLU A 13 3.94 7.94 -13.09
CA GLU A 13 3.87 8.29 -14.51
C GLU A 13 2.44 8.19 -15.04
N PHE A 14 2.15 8.97 -16.07
CA PHE A 14 0.94 8.87 -16.87
C PHE A 14 1.26 8.34 -18.26
N LEU A 15 0.48 7.38 -18.73
CA LEU A 15 0.68 6.69 -20.00
C LEU A 15 -0.57 6.84 -20.89
N PRO A 16 -0.42 7.09 -22.19
CA PRO A 16 -1.53 6.95 -23.11
C PRO A 16 -1.92 5.46 -23.24
N ASP A 17 -3.19 5.17 -23.23
CA ASP A 17 -3.70 3.86 -23.61
C ASP A 17 -4.00 3.78 -25.10
N VAL A 18 -4.44 2.60 -25.57
CA VAL A 18 -4.79 2.37 -26.97
C VAL A 18 -6.01 3.19 -27.46
N SER A 19 -6.83 3.70 -26.56
CA SER A 19 -7.98 4.57 -26.84
C SER A 19 -7.63 6.06 -26.79
N GLY A 20 -6.36 6.40 -26.49
CA GLY A 20 -5.90 7.77 -26.31
C GLY A 20 -6.23 8.38 -24.94
N LEU A 21 -6.84 7.61 -24.03
CA LEU A 21 -7.03 8.02 -22.64
C LEU A 21 -5.72 7.90 -21.87
N THR A 22 -5.66 8.57 -20.73
CA THR A 22 -4.50 8.55 -19.85
C THR A 22 -4.74 7.61 -18.68
N VAL A 23 -3.88 6.59 -18.54
CA VAL A 23 -3.82 5.71 -17.38
C VAL A 23 -2.63 6.06 -16.52
N CYS A 24 -2.71 5.75 -15.22
CA CYS A 24 -1.61 5.96 -14.30
C CYS A 24 -0.76 4.70 -14.12
N SER A 25 0.53 4.89 -13.86
CA SER A 25 1.46 3.85 -13.43
C SER A 25 2.04 4.21 -12.07
N ARG A 26 2.06 3.25 -11.13
CA ARG A 26 2.67 3.42 -9.80
C ARG A 26 4.20 3.40 -9.84
N VAL A 27 4.76 2.91 -10.95
CA VAL A 27 6.20 2.81 -11.19
C VAL A 27 6.51 3.44 -12.56
N PRO A 28 7.57 4.24 -12.70
CA PRO A 28 7.91 4.84 -14.00
C PRO A 28 8.31 3.77 -15.02
N SER A 29 8.08 4.03 -16.31
CA SER A 29 8.36 3.10 -17.41
C SER A 29 9.81 2.63 -17.41
N THR A 30 10.75 3.52 -17.11
CA THR A 30 12.19 3.20 -17.01
C THR A 30 12.51 2.09 -16.00
N ILE A 31 11.67 1.91 -14.99
CA ILE A 31 11.78 0.82 -14.00
C ILE A 31 10.83 -0.32 -14.37
N ARG A 32 9.57 0.00 -14.68
CA ARG A 32 8.53 -0.98 -14.99
C ARG A 32 8.97 -1.97 -16.07
N ASP A 33 9.59 -1.49 -17.15
CA ASP A 33 9.99 -2.32 -18.27
C ASP A 33 11.16 -3.28 -17.93
N GLN A 34 11.78 -3.13 -16.75
CA GLN A 34 12.81 -4.02 -16.21
C GLN A 34 12.24 -5.01 -15.14
N LEU A 35 10.98 -4.88 -14.76
CA LEU A 35 10.33 -5.80 -13.82
C LEU A 35 9.90 -7.09 -14.53
N ASN A 36 9.60 -8.13 -13.76
CA ASN A 36 8.97 -9.32 -14.31
C ASN A 36 7.63 -8.98 -14.99
N PRO A 37 7.18 -9.77 -16.02
CA PRO A 37 6.03 -9.42 -16.86
C PRO A 37 4.73 -9.15 -16.07
N LEU A 38 4.47 -9.93 -15.02
CA LEU A 38 3.28 -9.73 -14.19
C LEU A 38 3.38 -8.42 -13.40
N ALA A 39 4.55 -8.09 -12.86
CA ALA A 39 4.77 -6.83 -12.15
C ALA A 39 4.60 -5.60 -13.07
N GLN A 40 4.98 -5.70 -14.34
CA GLN A 40 4.72 -4.65 -15.33
C GLN A 40 3.22 -4.35 -15.45
N THR A 41 2.39 -5.40 -15.52
CA THR A 41 0.93 -5.27 -15.56
C THR A 41 0.39 -4.72 -14.24
N MET A 42 0.85 -5.24 -13.09
CA MET A 42 0.40 -4.80 -11.77
C MET A 42 0.77 -3.36 -11.44
N ALA A 43 1.83 -2.81 -12.03
CA ALA A 43 2.22 -1.41 -11.89
C ALA A 43 1.13 -0.43 -12.38
N LEU A 44 0.27 -0.86 -13.30
CA LEU A 44 -0.82 -0.05 -13.88
C LEU A 44 -2.11 -0.12 -13.08
N ARG A 45 -2.17 -0.92 -12.01
CA ARG A 45 -3.33 -1.02 -11.12
C ARG A 45 -3.29 0.08 -10.06
N THR A 46 -4.46 0.47 -9.58
CA THR A 46 -4.63 1.65 -8.74
C THR A 46 -4.63 1.38 -7.23
N ALA A 47 -4.00 0.30 -6.77
CA ALA A 47 -3.81 0.08 -5.33
C ALA A 47 -3.01 1.24 -4.70
N GLY A 48 -3.57 1.84 -3.64
CA GLY A 48 -2.98 3.00 -2.97
C GLY A 48 -3.06 4.31 -3.76
N VAL A 49 -3.67 4.33 -4.95
CA VAL A 49 -3.83 5.56 -5.73
C VAL A 49 -5.02 6.36 -5.21
N GLU A 50 -4.77 7.64 -4.97
CA GLU A 50 -5.80 8.60 -4.58
C GLU A 50 -5.75 9.84 -5.48
N LEU A 51 -6.94 10.39 -5.78
CA LEU A 51 -7.07 11.72 -6.34
C LEU A 51 -7.33 12.70 -5.20
N ARG A 52 -6.49 13.72 -5.07
CA ARG A 52 -6.53 14.66 -3.95
C ARG A 52 -6.67 16.09 -4.48
N PHE A 53 -7.66 16.82 -3.98
CA PHE A 53 -7.94 18.20 -4.39
C PHE A 53 -8.76 18.94 -3.34
N ARG A 54 -8.78 20.25 -3.43
CA ARG A 54 -9.70 21.12 -2.72
C ARG A 54 -10.83 21.57 -3.64
N MET A 55 -12.06 21.53 -3.17
CA MET A 55 -13.21 22.02 -3.92
C MET A 55 -13.31 23.55 -3.79
N GLN A 56 -13.41 24.22 -4.95
CA GLN A 56 -13.67 25.67 -5.03
C GLN A 56 -15.14 25.94 -5.40
N SER A 57 -15.84 24.96 -6.00
CA SER A 57 -17.28 24.97 -6.25
C SER A 57 -18.02 24.07 -5.26
N ASP A 58 -19.34 24.22 -5.17
CA ASP A 58 -20.19 23.41 -4.28
C ASP A 58 -20.32 21.96 -4.74
N GLU A 59 -20.12 21.70 -6.02
CA GLU A 59 -20.17 20.38 -6.62
C GLU A 59 -19.03 20.18 -7.62
N VAL A 60 -18.45 18.99 -7.59
CA VAL A 60 -17.46 18.51 -8.57
C VAL A 60 -17.97 17.18 -9.13
N LYS A 61 -18.01 17.06 -10.47
CA LYS A 61 -18.28 15.79 -11.15
C LYS A 61 -17.01 15.26 -11.76
N LEU A 62 -16.60 14.09 -11.30
CA LEU A 62 -15.41 13.39 -11.79
C LEU A 62 -15.84 12.16 -12.58
N THR A 63 -15.51 12.10 -13.87
CA THR A 63 -15.74 10.93 -14.71
C THR A 63 -14.45 10.14 -14.88
N LEU A 64 -14.50 8.89 -14.49
CA LEU A 64 -13.41 7.91 -14.60
C LEU A 64 -13.86 6.77 -15.51
N LYS A 65 -12.92 6.20 -16.26
CA LYS A 65 -13.15 4.96 -17.01
C LYS A 65 -12.39 3.83 -16.33
N LEU A 66 -13.13 2.77 -15.98
CA LEU A 66 -12.57 1.56 -15.40
C LEU A 66 -12.29 0.57 -16.53
N MET A 67 -11.01 0.33 -16.77
CA MET A 67 -10.58 -0.52 -17.88
C MET A 67 -10.55 -1.99 -17.42
N LYS A 68 -11.28 -2.83 -18.14
CA LYS A 68 -11.27 -4.28 -17.92
C LYS A 68 -9.96 -4.84 -18.49
N ASP A 69 -9.29 -5.69 -17.72
CA ASP A 69 -8.29 -6.61 -18.23
C ASP A 69 -8.96 -7.98 -18.37
N GLU A 70 -8.80 -8.61 -19.53
CA GLU A 70 -9.41 -9.91 -19.83
C GLU A 70 -8.89 -11.02 -18.90
N ASP A 71 -7.64 -10.85 -18.38
CA ASP A 71 -6.92 -11.87 -17.65
C ASP A 71 -7.05 -11.78 -16.11
N ILE A 72 -7.64 -10.71 -15.54
CA ILE A 72 -7.66 -10.51 -14.10
C ILE A 72 -9.06 -10.10 -13.62
N GLN A 73 -9.67 -10.94 -12.78
CA GLN A 73 -10.94 -10.61 -12.13
C GLN A 73 -10.75 -9.38 -11.22
N LEU A 74 -11.65 -8.40 -11.38
CA LEU A 74 -11.69 -7.22 -10.54
C LEU A 74 -12.22 -7.61 -9.15
N GLU A 75 -11.33 -7.67 -8.16
CA GLU A 75 -11.70 -8.01 -6.79
C GLU A 75 -12.40 -6.86 -6.06
N ALA A 76 -11.97 -5.62 -6.29
CA ALA A 76 -12.54 -4.44 -5.66
C ALA A 76 -13.06 -3.46 -6.72
N ARG A 77 -14.35 -3.09 -6.60
CA ARG A 77 -15.08 -2.22 -7.54
C ARG A 77 -15.60 -0.95 -6.86
N MET A 78 -15.04 -0.61 -5.72
CA MET A 78 -15.52 0.49 -4.90
C MET A 78 -14.56 1.66 -4.95
N ILE A 79 -15.12 2.84 -5.08
CA ILE A 79 -14.41 4.12 -5.00
C ILE A 79 -14.90 4.81 -3.74
N GLU A 80 -13.98 5.19 -2.87
CA GLU A 80 -14.30 5.84 -1.61
C GLU A 80 -13.98 7.33 -1.71
N VAL A 81 -14.81 8.17 -1.12
CA VAL A 81 -14.58 9.61 -1.02
C VAL A 81 -14.41 9.99 0.45
N TYR A 82 -13.41 10.80 0.72
CA TYR A 82 -13.10 11.31 2.05
C TYR A 82 -12.95 12.83 2.01
N TYR A 83 -13.38 13.47 3.08
CA TYR A 83 -13.04 14.85 3.43
C TYR A 83 -11.98 14.78 4.56
N GLY A 84 -10.71 14.89 4.17
CA GLY A 84 -9.60 14.61 5.07
C GLY A 84 -9.56 13.15 5.52
N CYS A 85 -9.84 12.92 6.81
CA CYS A 85 -9.94 11.59 7.42
C CYS A 85 -11.40 11.08 7.56
N ILE A 86 -12.40 11.89 7.21
CA ILE A 86 -13.82 11.58 7.39
C ILE A 86 -14.39 11.08 6.04
N SER A 87 -14.88 9.84 6.03
CA SER A 87 -15.45 9.22 4.82
C SER A 87 -16.82 9.79 4.49
N GLU A 88 -17.13 9.83 3.19
CA GLU A 88 -18.51 9.89 2.72
C GLU A 88 -19.29 8.67 3.27
N GLN A 89 -20.61 8.79 3.36
CA GLN A 89 -21.45 7.79 4.00
C GLN A 89 -21.40 6.43 3.31
N GLU A 90 -21.41 6.45 1.95
CA GLU A 90 -21.37 5.22 1.14
C GLU A 90 -20.33 5.32 0.03
N PRO A 91 -19.63 4.23 -0.29
CA PRO A 91 -18.73 4.20 -1.44
C PRO A 91 -19.52 4.16 -2.75
N TYR A 92 -18.93 4.69 -3.82
CA TYR A 92 -19.43 4.49 -5.16
C TYR A 92 -19.13 3.08 -5.63
N VAL A 93 -20.16 2.34 -6.04
CA VAL A 93 -20.01 0.96 -6.52
C VAL A 93 -20.02 0.96 -8.04
N TRP A 94 -18.94 0.46 -8.64
CA TRP A 94 -18.95 0.17 -10.08
C TRP A 94 -19.60 -1.19 -10.31
N ASP A 95 -20.80 -1.19 -10.89
CA ASP A 95 -21.61 -2.40 -11.12
C ASP A 95 -21.21 -3.19 -12.39
N GLY A 96 -20.32 -2.62 -13.20
CA GLY A 96 -19.84 -3.25 -14.45
C GLY A 96 -20.80 -3.12 -15.63
N THR A 97 -21.91 -2.39 -15.49
CA THR A 97 -22.86 -2.12 -16.60
C THR A 97 -22.31 -1.10 -17.58
N SER A 98 -21.49 -0.15 -17.08
CA SER A 98 -20.77 0.84 -17.88
C SER A 98 -19.28 0.75 -17.57
N ASP A 99 -18.45 1.07 -18.56
CA ASP A 99 -17.01 1.23 -18.32
C ASP A 99 -16.70 2.59 -17.67
N GLU A 100 -17.62 3.55 -17.72
CA GLU A 100 -17.49 4.85 -17.10
C GLU A 100 -18.28 4.93 -15.79
N VAL A 101 -17.67 5.58 -14.79
CA VAL A 101 -18.30 5.94 -13.54
C VAL A 101 -18.22 7.45 -13.35
N VAL A 102 -19.35 8.06 -12.98
CA VAL A 102 -19.44 9.48 -12.64
C VAL A 102 -19.61 9.63 -11.15
N LEU A 103 -18.65 10.26 -10.51
CA LEU A 103 -18.70 10.61 -9.09
C LEU A 103 -19.21 12.04 -8.97
N THR A 104 -20.31 12.23 -8.26
CA THR A 104 -20.82 13.58 -7.91
C THR A 104 -20.45 13.86 -6.46
N ILE A 105 -19.41 14.66 -6.27
CA ILE A 105 -18.87 15.02 -4.97
C ILE A 105 -19.41 16.39 -4.61
N ARG A 106 -20.06 16.51 -3.43
CA ARG A 106 -20.65 17.75 -2.96
C ARG A 106 -19.91 18.26 -1.74
N LYS A 107 -19.65 19.57 -1.74
CA LYS A 107 -19.08 20.23 -0.57
C LYS A 107 -20.06 20.11 0.59
N PRO A 108 -19.62 19.63 1.77
CA PRO A 108 -20.48 19.60 2.95
C PRO A 108 -20.97 21.00 3.32
N GLU A 109 -22.19 21.08 3.88
CA GLU A 109 -22.70 22.34 4.44
C GLU A 109 -21.73 22.87 5.51
N GLU A 110 -21.58 24.20 5.59
CA GLU A 110 -20.58 24.83 6.48
C GLU A 110 -20.72 24.41 7.96
N ALA A 111 -21.92 24.15 8.42
CA ALA A 111 -22.14 23.67 9.79
C ALA A 111 -21.46 22.30 10.04
N PHE A 112 -21.61 21.35 9.11
CA PHE A 112 -20.93 20.04 9.18
C PHE A 112 -19.43 20.19 8.96
N PHE A 113 -19.04 21.04 8.02
CA PHE A 113 -17.64 21.24 7.70
C PHE A 113 -16.86 21.85 8.87
N SER A 114 -17.48 22.76 9.62
CA SER A 114 -16.92 23.30 10.89
C SER A 114 -16.76 22.19 11.95
N GLN A 115 -17.70 21.24 12.04
CA GLN A 115 -17.57 20.10 12.94
C GLN A 115 -16.45 19.15 12.51
N MET A 116 -16.31 18.89 11.21
CA MET A 116 -15.20 18.07 10.67
C MET A 116 -13.83 18.69 11.01
N ARG A 117 -13.70 20.02 10.90
CA ARG A 117 -12.49 20.75 11.33
C ARG A 117 -12.22 20.58 12.81
N ALA A 118 -13.25 20.73 13.64
CA ALA A 118 -13.11 20.55 15.09
C ALA A 118 -12.68 19.13 15.48
N ILE A 119 -13.22 18.10 14.81
CA ILE A 119 -12.78 16.71 14.97
C ILE A 119 -11.33 16.56 14.53
N ALA A 120 -10.98 17.08 13.36
CA ALA A 120 -9.61 17.00 12.84
C ALA A 120 -8.60 17.68 13.77
N ASP A 121 -8.93 18.80 14.37
CA ASP A 121 -8.10 19.49 15.35
C ASP A 121 -7.98 18.72 16.65
N LEU A 122 -9.11 18.19 17.18
CA LEU A 122 -9.14 17.41 18.42
C LEU A 122 -8.29 16.13 18.31
N GLU A 123 -8.38 15.45 17.19
CA GLU A 123 -7.68 14.18 16.96
C GLU A 123 -6.29 14.36 16.36
N ASN A 124 -5.88 15.60 16.04
CA ASN A 124 -4.67 15.87 15.26
C ASN A 124 -4.64 14.98 14.00
N ALA A 125 -5.70 15.10 13.19
CA ALA A 125 -5.92 14.23 12.04
C ALA A 125 -4.81 14.39 10.99
N ALA A 126 -4.50 13.26 10.32
CA ALA A 126 -3.45 13.20 9.30
C ALA A 126 -3.75 14.05 8.05
N PHE A 127 -5.02 14.15 7.68
CA PHE A 127 -5.47 14.92 6.53
C PHE A 127 -6.53 15.93 6.95
N ARG A 128 -6.44 17.13 6.41
CA ARG A 128 -7.40 18.21 6.70
C ARG A 128 -8.71 18.01 5.96
N PRO A 129 -9.88 18.35 6.55
CA PRO A 129 -11.19 18.17 5.91
C PRO A 129 -11.37 18.92 4.59
N GLU A 130 -10.62 20.01 4.38
CA GLU A 130 -10.60 20.76 3.14
C GLU A 130 -10.10 19.95 1.94
N LEU A 131 -9.33 18.90 2.21
CA LEU A 131 -8.80 17.99 1.19
C LEU A 131 -9.80 16.88 0.90
N VAL A 132 -10.37 16.90 -0.30
CA VAL A 132 -11.09 15.74 -0.83
C VAL A 132 -10.08 14.69 -1.28
N ARG A 133 -10.30 13.45 -0.85
CA ARG A 133 -9.52 12.29 -1.24
C ARG A 133 -10.44 11.26 -1.88
N VAL A 134 -10.19 10.92 -3.14
CA VAL A 134 -10.90 9.87 -3.86
C VAL A 134 -9.99 8.66 -3.97
N LEU A 135 -10.29 7.61 -3.21
CA LEU A 135 -9.53 6.37 -3.20
C LEU A 135 -10.02 5.49 -4.35
N LEU A 136 -9.13 5.18 -5.29
CA LEU A 136 -9.47 4.42 -6.49
C LEU A 136 -9.58 2.92 -6.20
N PRO A 137 -10.32 2.15 -7.02
CA PRO A 137 -10.50 0.71 -6.81
C PRO A 137 -9.18 -0.03 -7.07
N MET A 138 -8.74 -0.86 -6.13
CA MET A 138 -7.41 -1.52 -6.18
C MET A 138 -7.21 -2.38 -7.42
N GLY A 139 -8.22 -3.17 -7.80
CA GLY A 139 -8.12 -4.18 -8.86
C GLY A 139 -8.22 -3.65 -10.29
N ALA A 140 -8.31 -2.35 -10.52
CA ALA A 140 -8.57 -1.78 -11.83
C ALA A 140 -7.38 -1.00 -12.40
N LYS A 141 -7.32 -0.92 -13.74
CA LYS A 141 -6.70 0.20 -14.43
C LYS A 141 -7.75 1.31 -14.53
N VAL A 142 -7.41 2.51 -14.14
CA VAL A 142 -8.32 3.65 -14.17
C VAL A 142 -7.76 4.71 -15.11
N ALA A 143 -8.59 5.14 -16.05
CA ALA A 143 -8.31 6.29 -16.89
C ALA A 143 -9.15 7.49 -16.45
N PHE A 144 -8.54 8.66 -16.51
CA PHE A 144 -9.23 9.93 -16.32
C PHE A 144 -9.95 10.30 -17.63
N VAL A 145 -11.23 10.65 -17.53
CA VAL A 145 -12.04 11.13 -18.67
C VAL A 145 -12.23 12.63 -18.60
N GLN A 146 -12.91 13.12 -17.57
CA GLN A 146 -13.14 14.56 -17.40
C GLN A 146 -13.43 14.93 -15.95
N ILE A 147 -13.38 16.22 -15.67
CA ILE A 147 -13.83 16.82 -14.43
C ILE A 147 -14.61 18.10 -14.73
N GLU A 148 -15.73 18.28 -14.03
CA GLU A 148 -16.56 19.48 -14.06
C GLU A 148 -16.60 20.09 -12.67
N GLY A 149 -16.60 21.39 -12.57
CA GLY A 149 -16.48 22.15 -11.33
C GLY A 149 -15.08 22.72 -11.14
N GLU A 150 -14.96 23.66 -10.21
CA GLU A 150 -13.70 24.33 -9.90
C GLU A 150 -13.01 23.66 -8.70
N LEU A 151 -11.70 23.45 -8.82
CA LEU A 151 -10.87 22.82 -7.79
C LEU A 151 -9.44 23.36 -7.83
N SER A 152 -8.70 23.13 -6.75
CA SER A 152 -7.28 23.43 -6.65
C SER A 152 -6.51 22.26 -6.07
N PRO A 153 -5.19 22.15 -6.33
CA PRO A 153 -4.36 21.15 -5.69
C PRO A 153 -4.36 21.27 -4.16
N PRO A 154 -3.89 20.21 -3.43
CA PRO A 154 -3.66 20.30 -1.99
C PRO A 154 -2.75 21.46 -1.62
N GLU A 155 -3.03 22.11 -0.49
CA GLU A 155 -2.20 23.16 0.09
C GLU A 155 -1.23 22.58 1.14
N PRO A 156 -0.17 23.33 1.49
CA PRO A 156 0.71 22.93 2.60
C PRO A 156 -0.08 22.74 3.90
N GLY A 157 0.09 21.57 4.54
CA GLY A 157 -0.62 21.22 5.77
C GLY A 157 -1.90 20.40 5.56
N ASP A 158 -2.38 20.21 4.33
CA ASP A 158 -3.52 19.34 4.04
C ASP A 158 -3.20 17.86 4.22
N GLU A 159 -1.93 17.50 4.02
CA GLU A 159 -1.44 16.13 4.00
C GLU A 159 -0.35 15.92 5.05
N PRO A 160 -0.16 14.68 5.56
CA PRO A 160 0.94 14.37 6.45
C PRO A 160 2.30 14.67 5.80
N ALA A 161 3.23 15.20 6.59
CA ALA A 161 4.61 15.40 6.15
C ALA A 161 5.37 14.07 6.07
N GLU A 162 5.04 13.13 6.97
CA GLU A 162 5.69 11.82 7.01
C GLU A 162 5.03 10.84 6.04
N ARG A 163 5.88 10.08 5.31
CA ARG A 163 5.43 9.09 4.33
C ARG A 163 6.03 7.73 4.59
N TRP A 164 5.18 6.73 4.50
CA TRP A 164 5.53 5.32 4.59
C TRP A 164 5.46 4.65 3.22
N LEU A 165 6.53 3.96 2.81
CA LEU A 165 6.55 3.12 1.63
C LEU A 165 6.31 1.67 2.04
N ALA A 166 5.25 1.03 1.51
CA ALA A 166 4.94 -0.37 1.71
C ALA A 166 5.14 -1.14 0.40
N TYR A 167 6.19 -1.97 0.33
CA TYR A 167 6.43 -2.92 -0.75
C TYR A 167 6.05 -4.33 -0.31
N GLY A 168 5.47 -5.11 -1.21
CA GLY A 168 5.14 -6.52 -0.94
C GLY A 168 4.25 -7.14 -2.00
N SER A 169 3.63 -8.25 -1.60
CA SER A 169 2.79 -9.12 -2.42
C SER A 169 1.35 -8.58 -2.62
N SER A 170 0.45 -9.48 -2.95
CA SER A 170 -1.01 -9.27 -2.94
C SER A 170 -1.54 -8.86 -1.56
N ILE A 171 -0.88 -9.24 -0.47
CA ILE A 171 -1.28 -8.88 0.89
C ILE A 171 -1.05 -7.39 1.12
N THR A 172 0.13 -6.87 0.76
CA THR A 172 0.44 -5.43 0.77
C THR A 172 -0.44 -4.65 -0.21
N TYR A 173 -0.70 -5.21 -1.38
CA TYR A 173 -1.64 -4.62 -2.35
C TYR A 173 -3.03 -4.43 -1.77
N GLY A 174 -3.51 -5.37 -0.95
CA GLY A 174 -4.80 -5.37 -0.30
C GLY A 174 -5.79 -6.38 -0.88
N ALA A 175 -5.31 -7.45 -1.51
CA ALA A 175 -6.18 -8.54 -1.99
C ALA A 175 -7.05 -9.08 -0.85
N SER A 176 -8.30 -9.40 -1.17
CA SER A 176 -9.36 -9.80 -0.23
C SER A 176 -9.87 -8.70 0.71
N ALA A 177 -9.34 -7.47 0.64
CA ALA A 177 -9.99 -6.32 1.24
C ALA A 177 -11.09 -5.78 0.32
N THR A 178 -12.25 -5.48 0.88
CA THR A 178 -13.40 -4.97 0.11
C THR A 178 -13.18 -3.53 -0.35
N LEU A 179 -12.55 -2.73 0.51
CA LEU A 179 -12.30 -1.30 0.33
C LEU A 179 -10.80 -1.02 0.42
N GLN A 180 -10.31 -0.01 -0.28
CA GLN A 180 -8.93 0.41 -0.17
C GLN A 180 -8.60 0.85 1.27
N SER A 181 -9.51 1.58 1.92
CA SER A 181 -9.38 2.00 3.31
C SER A 181 -9.29 0.84 4.31
N SER A 182 -9.80 -0.33 3.96
CA SER A 182 -9.79 -1.51 4.84
C SER A 182 -8.53 -2.37 4.73
N THR A 183 -7.60 -2.05 3.82
CA THR A 183 -6.30 -2.73 3.72
C THR A 183 -5.45 -2.47 4.96
N TYR A 184 -4.56 -3.40 5.30
CA TYR A 184 -3.66 -3.17 6.43
C TYR A 184 -2.76 -1.93 6.21
N VAL A 185 -2.38 -1.65 4.95
CA VAL A 185 -1.58 -0.47 4.61
C VAL A 185 -2.32 0.82 4.98
N ASN A 186 -3.56 0.99 4.52
CA ASN A 186 -4.30 2.22 4.81
C ASN A 186 -4.68 2.33 6.29
N ARG A 187 -5.01 1.21 6.96
CA ARG A 187 -5.30 1.19 8.41
C ARG A 187 -4.08 1.57 9.24
N THR A 188 -2.91 1.00 8.94
CA THR A 188 -1.65 1.35 9.61
C THR A 188 -1.27 2.80 9.36
N ALA A 189 -1.41 3.29 8.11
CA ALA A 189 -1.15 4.69 7.78
C ALA A 189 -2.05 5.65 8.57
N ALA A 190 -3.34 5.33 8.68
CA ALA A 190 -4.29 6.12 9.48
C ALA A 190 -3.92 6.12 10.97
N ALA A 191 -3.58 4.96 11.54
CA ALA A 191 -3.19 4.82 12.94
C ALA A 191 -1.88 5.56 13.28
N LEU A 192 -0.89 5.52 12.38
CA LEU A 192 0.38 6.24 12.51
C LEU A 192 0.29 7.71 12.08
N LYS A 193 -0.83 8.14 11.49
CA LYS A 193 -1.04 9.49 10.93
C LYS A 193 -0.02 9.87 9.87
N VAL A 194 0.30 8.92 8.98
CA VAL A 194 1.26 9.10 7.88
C VAL A 194 0.59 8.90 6.52
N ASP A 195 1.25 9.36 5.47
CA ASP A 195 0.81 9.14 4.10
C ASP A 195 1.45 7.85 3.54
N ALA A 196 0.66 6.93 2.96
CA ALA A 196 1.16 5.65 2.50
C ALA A 196 1.43 5.65 0.99
N ILE A 197 2.58 5.10 0.61
CA ILE A 197 2.95 4.77 -0.78
C ILE A 197 2.85 3.24 -0.91
N ASN A 198 1.78 2.74 -1.52
CA ASN A 198 1.55 1.32 -1.68
C ASN A 198 2.23 0.79 -2.96
N LEU A 199 3.26 -0.02 -2.79
CA LEU A 199 3.95 -0.78 -3.84
C LEU A 199 3.72 -2.29 -3.65
N GLY A 200 2.49 -2.70 -3.39
CA GLY A 200 2.07 -4.10 -3.43
C GLY A 200 1.91 -4.60 -4.86
N PHE A 201 2.42 -5.80 -5.13
CA PHE A 201 2.46 -6.43 -6.46
C PHE A 201 1.95 -7.87 -6.36
N PRO A 202 0.64 -8.12 -6.57
CA PRO A 202 0.05 -9.45 -6.50
C PRO A 202 0.76 -10.47 -7.39
N GLY A 203 1.16 -11.61 -6.80
CA GLY A 203 1.82 -12.70 -7.52
C GLY A 203 3.19 -12.35 -8.13
N SER A 204 3.66 -11.12 -7.98
CA SER A 204 4.78 -10.58 -8.76
C SER A 204 5.80 -9.78 -7.94
N ALA A 205 5.70 -9.76 -6.62
CA ALA A 205 6.74 -9.23 -5.73
C ALA A 205 7.91 -10.22 -5.65
N LEU A 206 8.67 -10.36 -6.76
CA LEU A 206 9.71 -11.36 -6.93
C LEU A 206 11.12 -10.85 -6.58
N LEU A 207 11.22 -9.72 -5.87
CA LEU A 207 12.47 -9.07 -5.48
C LEU A 207 13.33 -8.67 -6.69
N ASP A 208 12.70 -8.11 -7.72
CA ASP A 208 13.41 -7.58 -8.88
C ASP A 208 14.39 -6.48 -8.47
N GLU A 209 15.64 -6.56 -8.91
CA GLU A 209 16.67 -5.57 -8.57
C GLU A 209 16.29 -4.14 -9.01
N ALA A 210 15.60 -4.01 -10.15
CA ALA A 210 15.07 -2.73 -10.61
C ALA A 210 14.06 -2.11 -9.62
N MET A 211 13.25 -2.93 -8.93
CA MET A 211 12.35 -2.45 -7.88
C MET A 211 13.13 -2.03 -6.63
N ALA A 212 14.16 -2.78 -6.24
CA ALA A 212 15.04 -2.38 -5.13
C ALA A 212 15.70 -1.04 -5.41
N MET A 213 16.22 -0.85 -6.64
CA MET A 213 16.82 0.41 -7.08
C MET A 213 15.82 1.56 -7.08
N TYR A 214 14.58 1.31 -7.53
CA TYR A 214 13.51 2.30 -7.50
C TYR A 214 13.18 2.76 -6.07
N ILE A 215 12.99 1.82 -5.14
CA ILE A 215 12.74 2.14 -3.73
C ILE A 215 13.93 2.90 -3.13
N ALA A 216 15.14 2.42 -3.38
CA ALA A 216 16.38 2.98 -2.88
C ALA A 216 16.66 4.41 -3.38
N SER A 217 16.31 4.72 -4.62
CA SER A 217 16.54 6.04 -5.23
C SER A 217 15.54 7.10 -4.80
N ARG A 218 14.36 6.71 -4.27
CA ARG A 218 13.32 7.65 -3.86
C ARG A 218 13.69 8.38 -2.58
N GLN A 219 13.44 9.70 -2.57
CA GLN A 219 13.66 10.55 -1.39
C GLN A 219 12.38 10.91 -0.66
N ASP A 220 11.22 10.51 -1.20
CA ASP A 220 9.90 10.95 -0.76
C ASP A 220 9.21 9.98 0.24
N TRP A 221 9.98 9.17 0.94
CA TRP A 221 9.51 8.33 2.05
C TRP A 221 10.44 8.47 3.28
N ASN A 222 9.90 8.26 4.47
CA ASN A 222 10.60 8.39 5.74
C ASN A 222 10.97 7.04 6.35
N PHE A 223 10.13 6.03 6.16
CA PHE A 223 10.38 4.65 6.54
C PHE A 223 9.69 3.70 5.55
N ALA A 224 10.12 2.43 5.53
CA ALA A 224 9.56 1.44 4.63
C ALA A 224 9.25 0.12 5.34
N THR A 225 8.26 -0.60 4.83
CA THR A 225 8.06 -2.04 5.10
C THR A 225 8.27 -2.82 3.81
N LEU A 226 8.98 -3.94 3.91
CA LEU A 226 9.21 -4.89 2.84
C LEU A 226 8.59 -6.23 3.25
N GLU A 227 7.46 -6.61 2.67
CA GLU A 227 6.80 -7.91 2.90
C GLU A 227 7.35 -8.91 1.88
N LEU A 228 8.03 -9.95 2.37
CA LEU A 228 8.98 -10.74 1.60
C LEU A 228 8.66 -12.24 1.64
N GLY A 229 8.72 -12.90 0.50
CA GLY A 229 8.78 -14.36 0.38
C GLY A 229 7.57 -15.01 -0.24
N ILE A 230 6.33 -14.63 0.10
CA ILE A 230 5.13 -15.38 -0.31
C ILE A 230 4.98 -15.52 -1.83
N ASN A 231 5.39 -14.54 -2.62
CA ASN A 231 5.35 -14.64 -4.08
C ASN A 231 6.55 -15.38 -4.67
N VAL A 232 7.67 -15.44 -3.96
CA VAL A 232 8.89 -16.12 -4.45
C VAL A 232 8.83 -17.63 -4.22
N ILE A 233 8.07 -18.10 -3.22
CA ILE A 233 8.01 -19.50 -2.82
C ILE A 233 7.55 -20.46 -3.93
N TRP A 234 6.81 -19.93 -4.92
CA TRP A 234 6.28 -20.71 -6.03
C TRP A 234 6.58 -20.08 -7.38
N ASP A 235 7.28 -20.83 -8.24
CA ASP A 235 7.57 -20.43 -9.62
C ASP A 235 6.37 -20.83 -10.51
N MET A 236 5.62 -19.83 -10.98
CA MET A 236 4.42 -20.02 -11.79
C MET A 236 4.73 -20.62 -13.16
N GLU A 237 5.89 -20.35 -13.74
CA GLU A 237 6.28 -20.86 -15.06
C GLU A 237 6.70 -22.32 -14.96
N LYS A 238 7.51 -22.65 -13.96
CA LYS A 238 8.01 -24.01 -13.74
C LYS A 238 7.03 -24.90 -12.99
N GLN A 239 5.95 -24.33 -12.43
CA GLN A 239 4.99 -25.02 -11.57
C GLN A 239 5.70 -25.82 -10.45
N ALA A 240 6.65 -25.15 -9.78
CA ALA A 240 7.51 -25.76 -8.78
C ALA A 240 7.83 -24.82 -7.63
N PHE A 241 8.11 -25.40 -6.48
CA PHE A 241 8.65 -24.64 -5.35
C PHE A 241 10.06 -24.15 -5.66
N VAL A 242 10.33 -22.90 -5.27
CA VAL A 242 11.66 -22.30 -5.39
C VAL A 242 12.49 -22.69 -4.17
N PRO A 243 13.73 -23.17 -4.33
CA PRO A 243 14.62 -23.48 -3.21
C PRO A 243 14.91 -22.22 -2.37
N VAL A 244 15.02 -22.41 -1.05
CA VAL A 244 15.29 -21.32 -0.11
C VAL A 244 16.62 -20.61 -0.40
N GLU A 245 17.61 -21.31 -0.90
CA GLU A 245 18.91 -20.75 -1.31
C GLU A 245 18.76 -19.73 -2.43
N THR A 246 17.86 -19.99 -3.40
CA THR A 246 17.56 -19.04 -4.49
C THR A 246 16.84 -17.80 -3.93
N PHE A 247 15.95 -17.98 -2.98
CA PHE A 247 15.30 -16.85 -2.31
C PHE A 247 16.31 -16.03 -1.49
N LYS A 248 17.21 -16.69 -0.75
CA LYS A 248 18.26 -16.00 0.01
C LYS A 248 19.16 -15.17 -0.90
N GLN A 249 19.57 -15.69 -2.06
CA GLN A 249 20.36 -14.93 -3.05
C GLN A 249 19.65 -13.63 -3.48
N LYS A 250 18.33 -13.67 -3.64
CA LYS A 250 17.54 -12.47 -3.96
C LYS A 250 17.49 -11.49 -2.78
N LEU A 251 17.31 -11.97 -1.56
CA LEU A 251 17.32 -11.17 -0.34
C LEU A 251 18.66 -10.44 -0.16
N ASP A 252 19.77 -11.15 -0.40
CA ASP A 252 21.15 -10.65 -0.25
C ASP A 252 21.49 -9.52 -1.25
N VAL A 253 20.66 -9.32 -2.27
CA VAL A 253 20.74 -8.19 -3.20
C VAL A 253 19.73 -7.11 -2.82
N PHE A 254 18.46 -7.50 -2.65
CA PHE A 254 17.34 -6.58 -2.52
C PHE A 254 17.41 -5.71 -1.27
N ILE A 255 17.59 -6.32 -0.09
CA ILE A 255 17.60 -5.58 1.18
C ILE A 255 18.83 -4.69 1.30
N PRO A 256 20.08 -5.18 1.07
CA PRO A 256 21.28 -4.37 1.18
C PRO A 256 21.31 -3.18 0.23
N LEU A 257 20.76 -3.32 -0.98
CA LEU A 257 20.71 -2.23 -1.95
C LEU A 257 19.89 -1.05 -1.40
N ILE A 258 18.70 -1.33 -0.87
CA ILE A 258 17.84 -0.30 -0.27
C ILE A 258 18.50 0.28 0.99
N ALA A 259 18.98 -0.57 1.89
CA ALA A 259 19.54 -0.16 3.17
C ALA A 259 20.79 0.73 3.03
N LYS A 260 21.69 0.41 2.09
CA LYS A 260 22.91 1.18 1.84
C LYS A 260 22.62 2.56 1.24
N MET A 261 21.61 2.66 0.38
CA MET A 261 21.24 3.95 -0.23
C MET A 261 20.39 4.82 0.68
N GLN A 262 19.76 4.23 1.71
CA GLN A 262 18.88 4.92 2.66
C GLN A 262 19.31 4.67 4.12
N PRO A 263 20.55 5.02 4.52
CA PRO A 263 21.15 4.59 5.78
C PRO A 263 20.49 5.18 7.03
N ASN A 264 19.65 6.21 6.87
CA ASN A 264 19.00 6.92 7.98
C ASN A 264 17.50 6.62 8.09
N LYS A 265 16.94 5.76 7.22
CA LYS A 265 15.51 5.48 7.21
C LYS A 265 15.24 4.07 7.73
N PRO A 266 14.32 3.90 8.69
CA PRO A 266 13.91 2.58 9.15
C PRO A 266 13.34 1.72 8.01
N ILE A 267 13.79 0.47 7.92
CA ILE A 267 13.33 -0.52 6.96
C ILE A 267 12.89 -1.76 7.74
N TYR A 268 11.61 -2.04 7.76
CA TYR A 268 11.02 -3.19 8.43
C TYR A 268 10.83 -4.32 7.42
N CYS A 269 11.61 -5.38 7.55
CA CYS A 269 11.53 -6.58 6.72
C CYS A 269 10.55 -7.56 7.37
N ILE A 270 9.38 -7.71 6.79
CA ILE A 270 8.32 -8.61 7.24
C ILE A 270 8.48 -9.92 6.49
N ASP A 271 8.63 -11.03 7.19
CA ASP A 271 8.59 -12.35 6.58
C ASP A 271 7.15 -12.82 6.31
N ILE A 272 6.98 -14.06 5.86
CA ILE A 272 5.67 -14.59 5.44
C ILE A 272 4.70 -14.61 6.62
N PHE A 273 3.55 -13.95 6.49
CA PHE A 273 2.44 -14.02 7.42
C PHE A 273 1.96 -15.47 7.64
N SER A 274 1.10 -15.69 8.62
CA SER A 274 0.47 -17.01 8.78
C SER A 274 -0.31 -17.43 7.54
N THR A 275 -0.16 -18.69 7.15
CA THR A 275 -0.80 -19.28 5.96
C THR A 275 -1.23 -20.71 6.26
N ARG A 276 -1.90 -21.36 5.29
CA ARG A 276 -2.17 -22.80 5.34
C ARG A 276 -0.92 -23.66 5.58
N GLY A 277 0.26 -23.20 5.16
CA GLY A 277 1.52 -23.88 5.41
C GLY A 277 1.83 -24.09 6.89
N ASP A 278 1.35 -23.20 7.76
CA ASP A 278 1.50 -23.35 9.21
C ASP A 278 0.59 -24.47 9.77
N ILE A 279 -0.57 -24.71 9.15
CA ILE A 279 -1.47 -25.82 9.49
C ILE A 279 -0.90 -27.15 8.99
N GLU A 280 -0.35 -27.15 7.78
CA GLU A 280 0.21 -28.33 7.10
C GLU A 280 1.59 -28.72 7.63
N GLY A 281 2.21 -27.89 8.49
CA GLY A 281 3.56 -28.10 9.00
C GLY A 281 4.64 -27.94 7.93
N SER A 282 4.45 -27.01 7.00
CA SER A 282 5.38 -26.75 5.90
C SER A 282 6.73 -26.26 6.41
N THR A 283 7.78 -27.04 6.23
CA THR A 283 9.15 -26.64 6.53
C THR A 283 9.61 -25.53 5.60
N LEU A 284 9.22 -25.57 4.33
CA LEU A 284 9.61 -24.57 3.33
C LEU A 284 9.18 -23.14 3.73
N THR A 285 7.94 -22.98 4.23
CA THR A 285 7.48 -21.66 4.71
C THR A 285 8.31 -21.18 5.90
N SER A 286 8.68 -22.09 6.80
CA SER A 286 9.54 -21.78 7.94
C SER A 286 10.97 -21.42 7.50
N ASP A 287 11.51 -22.13 6.50
CA ASP A 287 12.85 -21.87 5.96
C ASP A 287 12.90 -20.50 5.26
N TYR A 288 11.82 -20.09 4.57
CA TYR A 288 11.70 -18.77 3.97
C TYR A 288 11.67 -17.64 5.02
N ARG A 289 10.93 -17.82 6.13
CA ARG A 289 10.93 -16.87 7.25
C ARG A 289 12.32 -16.75 7.86
N GLU A 290 12.96 -17.88 8.11
CA GLU A 290 14.32 -17.91 8.65
C GLU A 290 15.31 -17.22 7.71
N ALA A 291 15.18 -17.39 6.39
CA ALA A 291 16.04 -16.69 5.42
C ALA A 291 15.94 -15.16 5.55
N VAL A 292 14.73 -14.61 5.70
CA VAL A 292 14.55 -13.16 5.92
C VAL A 292 15.19 -12.73 7.23
N ARG A 293 14.89 -13.46 8.32
CA ARG A 293 15.44 -13.16 9.66
C ARG A 293 16.96 -13.21 9.65
N ALA A 294 17.55 -14.26 9.07
CA ALA A 294 19.00 -14.43 8.98
C ALA A 294 19.67 -13.32 8.14
N THR A 295 19.11 -12.99 6.96
CA THR A 295 19.64 -11.91 6.12
C THR A 295 19.65 -10.56 6.87
N VAL A 296 18.60 -10.22 7.61
CA VAL A 296 18.56 -8.99 8.41
C VAL A 296 19.61 -9.04 9.53
N ALA A 297 19.76 -10.17 10.22
CA ALA A 297 20.75 -10.34 11.28
C ALA A 297 22.20 -10.27 10.74
N GLU A 298 22.47 -10.89 9.59
CA GLU A 298 23.79 -10.85 8.93
C GLU A 298 24.19 -9.44 8.48
N LEU A 299 23.21 -8.64 8.01
CA LEU A 299 23.43 -7.23 7.64
C LEU A 299 23.89 -6.40 8.85
N ASN A 300 23.38 -6.71 10.02
CA ASN A 300 23.73 -6.04 11.28
C ASN A 300 23.65 -4.50 11.20
N LEU A 301 22.60 -3.99 10.53
CA LEU A 301 22.34 -2.56 10.36
C LEU A 301 21.20 -2.14 11.30
N PRO A 302 21.42 -1.14 12.20
CA PRO A 302 20.45 -0.80 13.24
C PRO A 302 19.14 -0.21 12.70
N HIS A 303 19.08 0.20 11.44
CA HIS A 303 17.88 0.71 10.77
C HIS A 303 17.15 -0.33 9.92
N VAL A 304 17.65 -1.58 9.87
CA VAL A 304 17.00 -2.70 9.19
C VAL A 304 16.50 -3.67 10.25
N ILE A 305 15.18 -3.80 10.35
CA ILE A 305 14.50 -4.49 11.44
C ILE A 305 13.72 -5.68 10.86
N HIS A 306 13.89 -6.86 11.42
CA HIS A 306 13.05 -8.01 11.10
C HIS A 306 11.74 -7.96 11.90
N LEU A 307 10.63 -8.25 11.26
CA LEU A 307 9.32 -8.48 11.87
C LEU A 307 8.82 -9.88 11.48
N ASP A 308 8.48 -10.69 12.46
CA ASP A 308 7.88 -12.01 12.26
C ASP A 308 6.44 -11.85 11.76
N GLY A 309 6.16 -12.29 10.54
CA GLY A 309 4.83 -12.20 9.93
C GLY A 309 3.76 -12.97 10.70
N ARG A 310 4.11 -14.08 11.40
CA ARG A 310 3.18 -14.81 12.25
C ARG A 310 2.82 -14.02 13.51
N ALA A 311 3.75 -13.24 14.04
CA ALA A 311 3.44 -12.35 15.17
C ALA A 311 2.49 -11.21 14.75
N LEU A 312 2.54 -10.79 13.48
CA LEU A 312 1.60 -9.80 12.96
C LEU A 312 0.22 -10.40 12.60
N LEU A 313 0.14 -11.67 12.24
CA LEU A 313 -1.11 -12.39 11.98
C LEU A 313 -1.07 -13.78 12.64
N PRO A 314 -1.15 -13.89 13.96
CA PRO A 314 -1.11 -15.20 14.64
C PRO A 314 -2.43 -15.97 14.53
N GLU A 315 -3.56 -15.29 14.35
CA GLU A 315 -4.87 -15.93 14.26
C GLU A 315 -5.15 -16.42 12.83
N LEU A 316 -5.12 -17.73 12.61
CA LEU A 316 -5.44 -18.33 11.30
C LEU A 316 -6.89 -18.05 10.85
N SER A 317 -7.81 -17.76 11.78
CA SER A 317 -9.16 -17.28 11.47
C SER A 317 -9.18 -15.87 10.84
N GLY A 318 -8.06 -15.17 10.88
CA GLY A 318 -7.85 -13.92 10.14
C GLY A 318 -7.62 -14.12 8.65
N LEU A 319 -7.45 -15.37 8.18
CA LEU A 319 -7.27 -15.67 6.77
C LEU A 319 -8.63 -15.70 6.02
N SER A 320 -8.57 -15.46 4.73
CA SER A 320 -9.69 -15.65 3.81
C SER A 320 -9.82 -17.13 3.41
N ARG A 321 -10.81 -17.44 2.56
CA ARG A 321 -11.11 -18.83 2.15
C ARG A 321 -9.93 -19.57 1.49
N ASP A 322 -9.01 -18.85 0.86
CA ASP A 322 -7.84 -19.45 0.20
C ASP A 322 -6.71 -19.82 1.18
N LEU A 323 -6.84 -19.42 2.45
CA LEU A 323 -5.88 -19.67 3.53
C LEU A 323 -4.47 -19.10 3.26
N ILE A 324 -4.41 -18.04 2.46
CA ILE A 324 -3.20 -17.28 2.13
C ILE A 324 -3.42 -15.80 2.40
N HIS A 325 -4.48 -15.22 1.82
CA HIS A 325 -4.77 -13.80 1.95
C HIS A 325 -5.51 -13.51 3.25
N PRO A 326 -5.17 -12.41 3.94
CA PRO A 326 -5.92 -11.96 5.11
C PRO A 326 -7.35 -11.57 4.72
N SER A 327 -8.33 -11.97 5.53
CA SER A 327 -9.68 -11.44 5.48
C SER A 327 -9.71 -9.98 5.97
N ALA A 328 -10.88 -9.32 5.95
CA ALA A 328 -11.04 -7.99 6.53
C ALA A 328 -10.61 -7.94 8.01
N LEU A 329 -10.87 -9.02 8.78
CA LEU A 329 -10.37 -9.17 10.15
C LEU A 329 -8.84 -9.28 10.17
N GLY A 330 -8.25 -10.13 9.31
CA GLY A 330 -6.80 -10.30 9.24
C GLY A 330 -6.08 -9.01 8.86
N MET A 331 -6.64 -8.23 7.93
CA MET A 331 -6.11 -6.90 7.59
C MET A 331 -6.10 -5.95 8.80
N ALA A 332 -7.15 -5.98 9.63
CA ALA A 332 -7.22 -5.17 10.85
C ALA A 332 -6.19 -5.62 11.90
N LEU A 333 -6.04 -6.93 12.10
CA LEU A 333 -5.06 -7.50 13.04
C LEU A 333 -3.62 -7.18 12.65
N ILE A 334 -3.27 -7.34 11.37
CA ILE A 334 -1.96 -6.95 10.86
C ILE A 334 -1.72 -5.46 11.10
N ALA A 335 -2.69 -4.61 10.77
CA ALA A 335 -2.55 -3.17 10.94
C ALA A 335 -2.31 -2.76 12.40
N GLU A 336 -3.07 -3.33 13.33
CA GLU A 336 -2.93 -3.07 14.77
C GLU A 336 -1.52 -3.44 15.26
N ARG A 337 -1.07 -4.66 14.95
CA ARG A 337 0.23 -5.16 15.43
C ARG A 337 1.42 -4.51 14.74
N LEU A 338 1.31 -4.24 13.44
CA LEU A 338 2.34 -3.50 12.71
C LEU A 338 2.47 -2.07 13.24
N THR A 339 1.35 -1.41 13.52
CA THR A 339 1.35 -0.09 14.17
C THR A 339 2.06 -0.13 15.51
N ALA A 340 1.72 -1.11 16.36
CA ALA A 340 2.35 -1.27 17.66
C ALA A 340 3.86 -1.53 17.56
N ALA A 341 4.28 -2.38 16.63
CA ALA A 341 5.70 -2.69 16.39
C ALA A 341 6.49 -1.44 15.94
N ILE A 342 5.93 -0.66 15.01
CA ILE A 342 6.58 0.58 14.54
C ILE A 342 6.66 1.63 15.65
N ILE A 343 5.60 1.81 16.44
CA ILE A 343 5.60 2.74 17.59
C ILE A 343 6.64 2.32 18.63
N ALA A 344 6.74 1.03 18.93
CA ALA A 344 7.72 0.51 19.88
C ALA A 344 9.17 0.75 19.42
N ASP A 345 9.47 0.49 18.14
CA ASP A 345 10.79 0.77 17.56
C ASP A 345 11.13 2.27 17.61
N ARG A 346 10.17 3.14 17.26
CA ARG A 346 10.34 4.59 17.35
C ARG A 346 10.67 5.03 18.78
N ALA A 347 9.96 4.53 19.78
CA ALA A 347 10.20 4.85 21.19
C ALA A 347 11.61 4.46 21.63
N VAL A 348 12.14 3.33 21.14
CA VAL A 348 13.54 2.91 21.40
C VAL A 348 14.53 3.86 20.73
N ARG A 349 14.31 4.22 19.48
CA ARG A 349 15.19 5.14 18.72
C ARG A 349 15.22 6.54 19.32
N ASP A 350 14.09 7.01 19.81
CA ASP A 350 13.95 8.33 20.45
C ASP A 350 14.48 8.34 21.90
N GLY A 351 14.97 7.20 22.41
CA GLY A 351 15.50 7.06 23.75
C GLY A 351 14.45 7.12 24.87
N LEU A 352 13.16 6.95 24.52
CA LEU A 352 12.05 6.95 25.48
C LEU A 352 11.93 5.63 26.24
N VAL A 353 12.47 4.54 25.69
CA VAL A 353 12.47 3.19 26.26
C VAL A 353 13.86 2.56 26.05
N TYR A 354 14.39 1.89 27.08
CA TYR A 354 15.65 1.13 26.93
C TYR A 354 15.41 -0.15 26.12
N ALA A 355 16.33 -0.48 25.22
CA ALA A 355 16.29 -1.64 24.32
C ALA A 355 16.20 -3.03 25.04
N SER A 356 16.35 -3.07 26.37
CA SER A 356 16.30 -4.29 27.18
C SER A 356 14.87 -4.81 27.48
N GLN A 357 13.83 -4.06 27.12
CA GLN A 357 12.44 -4.54 27.15
C GLN A 357 12.02 -4.94 25.74
N SER A 358 12.56 -6.06 25.24
CA SER A 358 11.98 -6.75 24.10
C SER A 358 10.51 -7.00 24.41
N VAL A 359 9.61 -6.22 23.82
CA VAL A 359 8.19 -6.50 23.88
C VAL A 359 7.96 -7.78 23.09
N VAL A 360 8.06 -8.90 23.77
CA VAL A 360 7.44 -10.14 23.30
C VAL A 360 5.93 -9.85 23.38
N VAL A 361 5.34 -9.51 22.26
CA VAL A 361 3.88 -9.53 22.11
C VAL A 361 3.51 -11.01 22.18
N THR A 362 3.17 -11.48 23.39
CA THR A 362 2.58 -12.81 23.63
C THR A 362 1.15 -12.86 23.10
#